data_d25eb678d69bf519a1b46dbfc664c5c7
#
_entry.id   d25eb678d69bf519a1b46dbfc664c5c7
#
_cell.length_a   1.000
_cell.length_b   1.000
_cell.length_c   1.000
_cell.angle_alpha   90.00
_cell.angle_beta   90.00
_cell.angle_gamma   90.00
#
_symmetry.space_group_name_H-M   'P 1'
#
loop_
_entity.id
_entity.type
_entity.pdbx_description
1 polymer ?
#
loop_
_entity_poly.entity_id
_entity_poly.type
_entity_poly.pdbx_seq_one_letter_code
_entity_poly.pdbx_strand_id
1 'polypeptide(L)'
;MSTVVIVGAGSGLGLSVAQAFGAKGFDVALVARNKDHLDDMNSALANSNITSRGFVSDVTDESQIAAAFAQVREVFGQVDVLVYNAGVIAAVSAAEATAELTNKHLQVNIIGAIASAQQVIPDMVERGQGAIFFTGGGSSELTATPMLTTLSIGKSGLRSYARCLHEDLKDKGVYAGMVSISGVIEPGTAFDPDVIAREYVDMFDKRDTVERFFTGRPAEATRPAD
;
A
#
# COMPACT_ATOMS: atom_id res chain seq x y z
N MET A 1 0.23 15.72 15.48
CA MET A 1 -0.71 15.25 14.43
C MET A 1 -0.29 13.85 14.03
N SER A 2 -1.21 13.01 13.59
CA SER A 2 -0.87 11.67 13.10
C SER A 2 -0.39 11.72 11.66
N THR A 3 0.55 10.86 11.29
CA THR A 3 1.16 10.87 9.95
C THR A 3 0.92 9.55 9.21
N VAL A 4 0.46 9.65 7.97
CA VAL A 4 0.41 8.52 7.03
C VAL A 4 1.48 8.66 5.97
N VAL A 5 2.22 7.58 5.71
CA VAL A 5 3.18 7.47 4.59
C VAL A 5 2.58 6.60 3.49
N ILE A 6 2.48 7.14 2.28
CA ILE A 6 2.01 6.41 1.10
C ILE A 6 3.21 6.13 0.20
N VAL A 7 3.68 4.89 0.16
CA VAL A 7 4.76 4.43 -0.73
C VAL A 7 4.17 3.90 -2.02
N GLY A 8 4.65 4.41 -3.15
CA GLY A 8 4.02 4.21 -4.45
C GLY A 8 2.86 5.19 -4.66
N ALA A 9 3.08 6.43 -4.23
CA ALA A 9 2.14 7.52 -4.42
C ALA A 9 2.01 7.83 -5.93
N GLY A 10 0.80 7.69 -6.44
CA GLY A 10 0.43 7.98 -7.82
C GLY A 10 -0.96 8.62 -7.88
N SER A 11 -1.31 9.22 -9.03
CA SER A 11 -2.55 9.99 -9.23
C SER A 11 -3.86 9.17 -9.16
N GLY A 12 -3.76 7.83 -9.12
CA GLY A 12 -4.91 6.94 -8.91
C GLY A 12 -5.11 6.61 -7.44
N LEU A 13 -5.08 5.32 -7.10
CA LEU A 13 -5.35 4.83 -5.74
C LEU A 13 -4.46 5.50 -4.66
N GLY A 14 -3.19 5.78 -4.96
CA GLY A 14 -2.29 6.44 -4.01
C GLY A 14 -2.80 7.82 -3.58
N LEU A 15 -3.31 8.63 -4.52
CA LEU A 15 -3.90 9.93 -4.20
C LEU A 15 -5.20 9.80 -3.42
N SER A 16 -6.08 8.87 -3.82
CA SER A 16 -7.35 8.63 -3.12
C SER A 16 -7.14 8.17 -1.68
N VAL A 17 -6.15 7.28 -1.44
CA VAL A 17 -5.78 6.85 -0.07
C VAL A 17 -5.23 8.04 0.73
N ALA A 18 -4.38 8.87 0.12
CA ALA A 18 -3.86 10.09 0.74
C ALA A 18 -4.98 11.06 1.14
N GLN A 19 -5.97 11.27 0.27
CA GLN A 19 -7.15 12.10 0.54
C GLN A 19 -8.02 11.51 1.67
N ALA A 20 -8.24 10.19 1.65
CA ALA A 20 -9.06 9.52 2.64
C ALA A 20 -8.46 9.62 4.07
N PHE A 21 -7.15 9.42 4.22
CA PHE A 21 -6.47 9.62 5.52
C PHE A 21 -6.35 11.11 5.87
N GLY A 22 -6.06 11.98 4.89
CA GLY A 22 -6.04 13.42 5.10
C GLY A 22 -7.36 13.98 5.61
N ALA A 23 -8.49 13.50 5.07
CA ALA A 23 -9.83 13.85 5.54
C ALA A 23 -10.11 13.40 7.00
N LYS A 24 -9.34 12.43 7.53
CA LYS A 24 -9.34 12.04 8.95
C LYS A 24 -8.39 12.88 9.81
N GLY A 25 -7.72 13.88 9.23
CA GLY A 25 -6.81 14.77 9.94
C GLY A 25 -5.35 14.25 10.03
N PHE A 26 -4.97 13.30 9.18
CA PHE A 26 -3.57 12.90 9.05
C PHE A 26 -2.78 13.86 8.18
N ASP A 27 -1.55 14.17 8.58
CA ASP A 27 -0.54 14.70 7.68
C ASP A 27 -0.07 13.59 6.72
N VAL A 28 0.20 13.93 5.46
CA VAL A 28 0.45 12.95 4.40
C VAL A 28 1.86 13.07 3.86
N ALA A 29 2.66 12.01 4.00
CA ALA A 29 3.95 11.86 3.35
C ALA A 29 3.79 11.00 2.09
N LEU A 30 4.10 11.56 0.93
CA LEU A 30 4.01 10.89 -0.37
C LEU A 30 5.39 10.41 -0.79
N VAL A 31 5.58 9.12 -1.03
CA VAL A 31 6.87 8.55 -1.46
C VAL A 31 6.72 7.95 -2.85
N ALA A 32 7.45 8.47 -3.83
CA ALA A 32 7.48 7.99 -5.21
C ALA A 32 8.77 8.42 -5.92
N ARG A 33 9.02 7.88 -7.13
CA ARG A 33 10.23 8.16 -7.91
C ARG A 33 10.21 9.51 -8.65
N ASN A 34 9.03 9.94 -9.05
CA ASN A 34 8.86 11.12 -9.91
C ASN A 34 8.48 12.34 -9.07
N LYS A 35 9.38 13.32 -9.03
CA LYS A 35 9.17 14.55 -8.27
C LYS A 35 7.98 15.36 -8.78
N ASP A 36 7.81 15.49 -10.10
CA ASP A 36 6.75 16.30 -10.69
C ASP A 36 5.37 15.74 -10.31
N HIS A 37 5.21 14.40 -10.35
CA HIS A 37 3.97 13.76 -9.87
C HIS A 37 3.72 13.98 -8.38
N LEU A 38 4.77 14.01 -7.56
CA LEU A 38 4.64 14.34 -6.13
C LEU A 38 4.19 15.77 -5.91
N ASP A 39 4.72 16.73 -6.71
CA ASP A 39 4.33 18.13 -6.64
C ASP A 39 2.87 18.33 -7.08
N ASP A 40 2.41 17.63 -8.13
CA ASP A 40 1.01 17.65 -8.57
C ASP A 40 0.07 17.09 -7.48
N MET A 41 0.46 15.98 -6.84
CA MET A 41 -0.33 15.39 -5.76
C MET A 41 -0.38 16.29 -4.52
N ASN A 42 0.74 16.92 -4.15
CA ASN A 42 0.77 17.89 -3.06
C ASN A 42 -0.18 19.06 -3.34
N SER A 43 -0.20 19.56 -4.59
CA SER A 43 -1.11 20.63 -5.02
C SER A 43 -2.57 20.19 -4.92
N ALA A 44 -2.90 18.96 -5.34
CA ALA A 44 -4.24 18.40 -5.23
C ALA A 44 -4.70 18.25 -3.76
N LEU A 45 -3.81 17.80 -2.88
CA LEU A 45 -4.09 17.65 -1.44
C LEU A 45 -4.25 19.01 -0.74
N ALA A 46 -3.42 20.00 -1.12
CA ALA A 46 -3.52 21.35 -0.58
C ALA A 46 -4.87 22.01 -0.93
N ASN A 47 -5.42 21.77 -2.13
CA ASN A 47 -6.76 22.24 -2.52
C ASN A 47 -7.88 21.66 -1.64
N SER A 48 -7.62 20.54 -0.95
CA SER A 48 -8.52 19.92 0.03
C SER A 48 -8.15 20.27 1.48
N ASN A 49 -7.26 21.23 1.71
CA ASN A 49 -6.72 21.63 3.02
C ASN A 49 -6.02 20.47 3.75
N ILE A 50 -5.37 19.56 3.02
CA ILE A 50 -4.59 18.45 3.58
C ILE A 50 -3.12 18.82 3.55
N THR A 51 -2.46 18.78 4.70
CA THR A 51 -1.01 18.97 4.81
C THR A 51 -0.30 17.78 4.19
N SER A 52 0.55 18.02 3.18
CA SER A 52 1.31 16.96 2.54
C SER A 52 2.69 17.38 2.08
N ARG A 53 3.59 16.39 1.94
CA ARG A 53 4.90 16.58 1.35
C ARG A 53 5.35 15.35 0.59
N GLY A 54 6.01 15.57 -0.56
CA GLY A 54 6.61 14.55 -1.40
C GLY A 54 8.07 14.26 -1.02
N PHE A 55 8.44 12.98 -1.07
CA PHE A 55 9.80 12.47 -0.83
C PHE A 55 10.17 11.54 -1.98
N VAL A 56 11.24 11.88 -2.68
CA VAL A 56 11.68 11.09 -3.85
C VAL A 56 12.42 9.84 -3.37
N SER A 57 11.97 8.66 -3.82
CA SER A 57 12.63 7.38 -3.51
C SER A 57 12.28 6.33 -4.56
N ASP A 58 13.27 5.53 -4.97
CA ASP A 58 13.05 4.28 -5.68
C ASP A 58 12.98 3.14 -4.65
N VAL A 59 11.86 2.43 -4.63
CA VAL A 59 11.63 1.32 -3.69
C VAL A 59 12.49 0.07 -3.97
N THR A 60 13.26 0.06 -5.05
CA THR A 60 14.26 -0.96 -5.35
C THR A 60 15.63 -0.68 -4.73
N ASP A 61 15.80 0.48 -4.09
CA ASP A 61 17.01 0.92 -3.42
C ASP A 61 16.73 1.16 -1.92
N GLU A 62 17.21 0.26 -1.08
CA GLU A 62 17.00 0.33 0.38
C GLU A 62 17.58 1.61 0.99
N SER A 63 18.69 2.14 0.44
CA SER A 63 19.29 3.36 0.94
C SER A 63 18.43 4.59 0.68
N GLN A 64 17.77 4.64 -0.48
CA GLN A 64 16.80 5.69 -0.81
C GLN A 64 15.53 5.58 0.06
N ILE A 65 15.04 4.36 0.32
CA ILE A 65 13.93 4.15 1.25
C ILE A 65 14.30 4.70 2.62
N ALA A 66 15.45 4.30 3.19
CA ALA A 66 15.90 4.75 4.50
C ALA A 66 16.04 6.28 4.56
N ALA A 67 16.63 6.90 3.54
CA ALA A 67 16.78 8.34 3.44
C ALA A 67 15.42 9.07 3.37
N ALA A 68 14.46 8.55 2.59
CA ALA A 68 13.12 9.13 2.49
C ALA A 68 12.38 9.06 3.84
N PHE A 69 12.42 7.92 4.53
CA PHE A 69 11.78 7.79 5.84
C PHE A 69 12.48 8.63 6.93
N ALA A 70 13.80 8.84 6.86
CA ALA A 70 14.49 9.78 7.73
C ALA A 70 13.98 11.21 7.53
N GLN A 71 13.83 11.66 6.27
CA GLN A 71 13.26 12.96 5.94
C GLN A 71 11.78 13.08 6.36
N VAL A 72 10.99 12.01 6.24
CA VAL A 72 9.60 11.98 6.74
C VAL A 72 9.58 12.24 8.24
N ARG A 73 10.43 11.55 9.01
CA ARG A 73 10.53 11.76 10.47
C ARG A 73 10.99 13.18 10.84
N GLU A 74 11.90 13.76 10.07
CA GLU A 74 12.35 15.14 10.28
C GLU A 74 11.21 16.15 10.09
N VAL A 75 10.32 15.93 9.12
CA VAL A 75 9.25 16.86 8.77
C VAL A 75 7.99 16.66 9.61
N PHE A 76 7.56 15.41 9.79
CA PHE A 76 6.27 15.06 10.39
C PHE A 76 6.39 14.36 11.75
N GLY A 77 7.61 14.02 12.17
CA GLY A 77 7.84 13.26 13.39
C GLY A 77 7.59 11.76 13.16
N GLN A 78 6.79 11.17 14.04
CA GLN A 78 6.50 9.73 13.99
C GLN A 78 5.58 9.35 12.82
N VAL A 79 5.72 8.13 12.32
CA VAL A 79 4.81 7.54 11.33
C VAL A 79 3.78 6.67 12.06
N ASP A 80 2.50 6.97 11.90
CA ASP A 80 1.41 6.23 12.54
C ASP A 80 0.79 5.20 11.59
N VAL A 81 0.81 5.49 10.29
CA VAL A 81 0.30 4.60 9.25
C VAL A 81 1.28 4.52 8.08
N LEU A 82 1.59 3.31 7.65
CA LEU A 82 2.27 3.04 6.39
C LEU A 82 1.29 2.38 5.41
N VAL A 83 1.18 2.89 4.19
CA VAL A 83 0.47 2.23 3.09
C VAL A 83 1.47 1.96 1.97
N TYR A 84 1.79 0.70 1.72
CA TYR A 84 2.60 0.29 0.59
C TYR A 84 1.72 -0.05 -0.61
N ASN A 85 1.70 0.85 -1.58
CA ASN A 85 0.87 0.78 -2.79
C ASN A 85 1.70 0.57 -4.06
N ALA A 86 3.04 0.61 -3.99
CA ALA A 86 3.88 0.42 -5.16
C ALA A 86 3.70 -0.97 -5.79
N GLY A 87 3.75 -1.02 -7.11
CA GLY A 87 3.64 -2.27 -7.86
C GLY A 87 4.04 -2.11 -9.32
N VAL A 88 4.56 -3.19 -9.89
CA VAL A 88 4.79 -3.33 -11.33
C VAL A 88 3.72 -4.26 -11.89
N ILE A 89 2.90 -3.73 -12.79
CA ILE A 89 1.91 -4.48 -13.55
C ILE A 89 2.43 -4.60 -14.98
N ALA A 90 2.82 -5.80 -15.37
CA ALA A 90 3.35 -6.08 -16.71
C ALA A 90 2.71 -7.35 -17.26
N ALA A 91 2.35 -7.31 -18.53
CA ALA A 91 1.86 -8.48 -19.24
C ALA A 91 3.03 -9.44 -19.51
N VAL A 92 3.14 -10.50 -18.71
CA VAL A 92 4.19 -11.53 -18.80
C VAL A 92 3.56 -12.89 -18.55
N SER A 93 3.57 -13.76 -19.58
CA SER A 93 3.12 -15.15 -19.43
C SER A 93 4.11 -15.97 -18.60
N ALA A 94 3.66 -17.10 -18.06
CA ALA A 94 4.54 -17.97 -17.25
C ALA A 94 5.72 -18.53 -18.06
N ALA A 95 5.53 -18.75 -19.36
CA ALA A 95 6.59 -19.25 -20.24
C ALA A 95 7.64 -18.16 -20.57
N GLU A 96 7.27 -16.89 -20.50
CA GLU A 96 8.15 -15.73 -20.80
C GLU A 96 8.77 -15.13 -19.53
N ALA A 97 8.30 -15.51 -18.37
CA ALA A 97 8.79 -15.00 -17.09
C ALA A 97 10.20 -15.55 -16.77
N THR A 98 11.24 -14.87 -17.27
CA THR A 98 12.61 -15.22 -16.92
C THR A 98 12.90 -14.93 -15.44
N ALA A 99 13.90 -15.60 -14.87
CA ALA A 99 14.34 -15.36 -13.48
C ALA A 99 14.77 -13.90 -13.27
N GLU A 100 15.48 -13.31 -14.24
CA GLU A 100 15.95 -11.92 -14.19
C GLU A 100 14.76 -10.93 -14.15
N LEU A 101 13.80 -11.08 -15.09
CA LEU A 101 12.61 -10.23 -15.15
C LEU A 101 11.76 -10.38 -13.90
N THR A 102 11.58 -11.63 -13.43
CA THR A 102 10.84 -11.92 -12.20
C THR A 102 11.50 -11.25 -11.01
N ASN A 103 12.81 -11.41 -10.84
CA ASN A 103 13.54 -10.75 -9.76
C ASN A 103 13.37 -9.22 -9.80
N LYS A 104 13.51 -8.60 -10.98
CA LYS A 104 13.32 -7.15 -11.16
C LYS A 104 11.93 -6.68 -10.68
N HIS A 105 10.88 -7.42 -11.01
CA HIS A 105 9.51 -7.06 -10.59
C HIS A 105 9.28 -7.34 -9.10
N LEU A 106 9.89 -8.40 -8.54
CA LEU A 106 9.79 -8.71 -7.13
C LEU A 106 10.47 -7.66 -6.25
N GLN A 107 11.52 -6.97 -6.73
CA GLN A 107 12.13 -5.83 -6.01
C GLN A 107 11.07 -4.77 -5.67
N VAL A 108 10.15 -4.48 -6.60
CA VAL A 108 9.05 -3.53 -6.33
C VAL A 108 7.89 -4.20 -5.59
N ASN A 109 7.43 -5.38 -6.08
CA ASN A 109 6.17 -5.96 -5.64
C ASN A 109 6.20 -6.55 -4.22
N ILE A 110 7.39 -6.87 -3.68
CA ILE A 110 7.54 -7.45 -2.35
C ILE A 110 8.76 -6.93 -1.57
N ILE A 111 9.96 -6.87 -2.16
CA ILE A 111 11.17 -6.52 -1.39
C ILE A 111 11.08 -5.07 -0.89
N GLY A 112 10.69 -4.13 -1.74
CA GLY A 112 10.47 -2.74 -1.34
C GLY A 112 9.39 -2.57 -0.27
N ALA A 113 8.37 -3.45 -0.24
CA ALA A 113 7.36 -3.45 0.81
C ALA A 113 7.94 -3.86 2.16
N ILE A 114 8.77 -4.92 2.17
CA ILE A 114 9.48 -5.38 3.38
C ILE A 114 10.41 -4.27 3.88
N ALA A 115 11.25 -3.72 3.00
CA ALA A 115 12.18 -2.65 3.33
C ALA A 115 11.47 -1.40 3.89
N SER A 116 10.32 -1.02 3.31
CA SER A 116 9.51 0.10 3.79
C SER A 116 8.88 -0.18 5.16
N ALA A 117 8.37 -1.39 5.39
CA ALA A 117 7.79 -1.80 6.68
C ALA A 117 8.85 -1.78 7.78
N GLN A 118 10.08 -2.22 7.50
CA GLN A 118 11.20 -2.20 8.44
C GLN A 118 11.56 -0.79 8.90
N GLN A 119 11.26 0.27 8.13
CA GLN A 119 11.51 1.65 8.55
C GLN A 119 10.57 2.14 9.66
N VAL A 120 9.42 1.50 9.84
CA VAL A 120 8.39 1.98 10.79
C VAL A 120 8.13 1.01 11.95
N ILE A 121 8.39 -0.28 11.76
CA ILE A 121 8.10 -1.32 12.75
C ILE A 121 8.76 -1.06 14.12
N PRO A 122 10.07 -0.73 14.22
CA PRO A 122 10.69 -0.52 15.52
C PRO A 122 9.99 0.55 16.36
N ASP A 123 9.76 1.73 15.77
CA ASP A 123 9.13 2.86 16.45
C ASP A 123 7.66 2.56 16.80
N MET A 124 6.92 1.86 15.90
CA MET A 124 5.54 1.48 16.17
C MET A 124 5.44 0.47 17.33
N VAL A 125 6.34 -0.51 17.38
CA VAL A 125 6.40 -1.51 18.47
C VAL A 125 6.79 -0.86 19.78
N GLU A 126 7.76 0.05 19.79
CA GLU A 126 8.16 0.77 21.00
C GLU A 126 7.00 1.58 21.59
N ARG A 127 6.17 2.20 20.74
CA ARG A 127 4.99 2.97 21.17
C ARG A 127 3.78 2.08 21.49
N GLY A 128 3.79 0.82 21.07
CA GLY A 128 2.61 -0.05 21.15
C GLY A 128 1.46 0.42 20.26
N GLN A 129 1.74 1.15 19.17
CA GLN A 129 0.72 1.73 18.29
C GLN A 129 1.24 1.94 16.88
N GLY A 130 0.44 1.55 15.88
CA GLY A 130 0.71 1.77 14.47
C GLY A 130 -0.20 0.93 13.57
N ALA A 131 -0.14 1.21 12.26
CA ALA A 131 -0.81 0.39 11.26
C ALA A 131 0.01 0.33 9.96
N ILE A 132 0.10 -0.84 9.37
CA ILE A 132 0.81 -1.10 8.11
C ILE A 132 -0.16 -1.77 7.14
N PHE A 133 -0.37 -1.14 5.99
CA PHE A 133 -1.24 -1.66 4.94
C PHE A 133 -0.46 -1.96 3.67
N PHE A 134 -0.86 -3.04 3.01
CA PHE A 134 -0.35 -3.42 1.71
C PHE A 134 -1.48 -3.45 0.67
N THR A 135 -1.21 -2.93 -0.53
CA THR A 135 -2.11 -3.08 -1.67
C THR A 135 -1.87 -4.43 -2.34
N GLY A 136 -2.83 -5.33 -2.19
CA GLY A 136 -2.87 -6.62 -2.84
C GLY A 136 -3.53 -6.58 -4.21
N GLY A 137 -3.62 -7.74 -4.84
CA GLY A 137 -4.33 -7.92 -6.10
C GLY A 137 -5.08 -9.25 -6.09
N GLY A 138 -6.19 -9.35 -6.80
CA GLY A 138 -6.97 -10.57 -6.92
C GLY A 138 -6.19 -11.76 -7.47
N SER A 139 -5.09 -11.47 -8.20
CA SER A 139 -4.12 -12.48 -8.64
C SER A 139 -3.34 -13.15 -7.50
N SER A 140 -3.48 -12.68 -6.25
CA SER A 140 -2.94 -13.33 -5.05
C SER A 140 -3.84 -14.42 -4.47
N GLU A 141 -5.07 -14.55 -4.96
CA GLU A 141 -5.97 -15.66 -4.63
C GLU A 141 -5.53 -16.96 -5.31
N LEU A 142 -6.28 -18.06 -5.08
CA LEU A 142 -5.98 -19.39 -5.60
C LEU A 142 -5.96 -19.49 -7.15
N THR A 143 -6.49 -18.49 -7.84
CA THR A 143 -6.51 -18.41 -9.31
C THR A 143 -5.48 -17.38 -9.78
N ALA A 144 -4.32 -17.88 -10.22
CA ALA A 144 -3.34 -17.04 -10.90
C ALA A 144 -3.96 -16.43 -12.18
N THR A 145 -3.65 -15.15 -12.44
CA THR A 145 -4.05 -14.49 -13.67
C THR A 145 -3.01 -14.79 -14.75
N PRO A 146 -3.33 -15.58 -15.78
CA PRO A 146 -2.45 -15.73 -16.95
C PRO A 146 -2.05 -14.35 -17.46
N MET A 147 -0.86 -14.22 -18.04
CA MET A 147 -0.30 -12.92 -18.49
C MET A 147 0.08 -11.92 -17.38
N LEU A 148 -0.16 -12.21 -16.10
CA LEU A 148 0.30 -11.38 -14.97
C LEU A 148 1.18 -12.20 -14.00
N THR A 149 2.01 -13.09 -14.54
CA THR A 149 2.76 -14.08 -13.75
C THR A 149 3.64 -13.44 -12.68
N THR A 150 4.45 -12.46 -13.05
CA THR A 150 5.37 -11.81 -12.09
C THR A 150 4.64 -10.99 -11.03
N LEU A 151 3.49 -10.38 -11.40
CA LEU A 151 2.61 -9.70 -10.45
C LEU A 151 1.98 -10.72 -9.48
N SER A 152 1.45 -11.83 -10.01
CA SER A 152 0.83 -12.89 -9.19
C SER A 152 1.81 -13.47 -8.18
N ILE A 153 3.05 -13.77 -8.58
CA ILE A 153 4.11 -14.21 -7.68
C ILE A 153 4.36 -13.16 -6.58
N GLY A 154 4.56 -11.90 -6.97
CA GLY A 154 4.85 -10.82 -6.03
C GLY A 154 3.71 -10.56 -5.05
N LYS A 155 2.45 -10.50 -5.53
CA LYS A 155 1.29 -10.24 -4.66
C LYS A 155 0.95 -11.44 -3.77
N SER A 156 1.21 -12.68 -4.22
CA SER A 156 1.09 -13.86 -3.35
C SER A 156 2.14 -13.86 -2.23
N GLY A 157 3.40 -13.52 -2.56
CA GLY A 157 4.45 -13.35 -1.55
C GLY A 157 4.14 -12.21 -0.58
N LEU A 158 3.67 -11.07 -1.07
CA LEU A 158 3.27 -9.93 -0.24
C LEU A 158 2.09 -10.28 0.69
N ARG A 159 1.12 -11.05 0.19
CA ARG A 159 0.01 -11.56 1.00
C ARG A 159 0.48 -12.45 2.15
N SER A 160 1.40 -13.36 1.85
CA SER A 160 2.01 -14.21 2.88
C SER A 160 2.76 -13.38 3.92
N TYR A 161 3.55 -12.39 3.48
CA TYR A 161 4.27 -11.48 4.35
C TYR A 161 3.32 -10.67 5.25
N ALA A 162 2.25 -10.09 4.70
CA ALA A 162 1.27 -9.31 5.46
C ALA A 162 0.63 -10.15 6.59
N ARG A 163 0.30 -11.41 6.33
CA ARG A 163 -0.27 -12.34 7.32
C ARG A 163 0.73 -12.71 8.41
N CYS A 164 1.97 -13.04 8.05
CA CYS A 164 3.03 -13.28 9.03
C CYS A 164 3.28 -12.04 9.89
N LEU A 165 3.35 -10.87 9.27
CA LEU A 165 3.56 -9.61 9.99
C LEU A 165 2.42 -9.28 10.94
N HIS A 166 1.17 -9.55 10.55
CA HIS A 166 0.02 -9.40 11.43
C HIS A 166 0.16 -10.26 12.69
N GLU A 167 0.47 -11.56 12.52
CA GLU A 167 0.65 -12.47 13.66
C GLU A 167 1.81 -12.03 14.58
N ASP A 168 2.91 -11.55 14.01
CA ASP A 168 4.08 -11.10 14.78
C ASP A 168 3.83 -9.80 15.57
N LEU A 169 2.91 -8.96 15.11
CA LEU A 169 2.74 -7.60 15.63
C LEU A 169 1.43 -7.37 16.40
N LYS A 170 0.42 -8.23 16.28
CA LYS A 170 -0.91 -8.03 16.90
C LYS A 170 -0.85 -7.85 18.41
N ASP A 171 0.01 -8.60 19.10
CA ASP A 171 0.18 -8.50 20.56
C ASP A 171 1.14 -7.35 20.99
N LYS A 172 1.72 -6.65 20.01
CA LYS A 172 2.59 -5.47 20.20
C LYS A 172 1.88 -4.16 19.90
N GLY A 173 0.56 -4.18 19.74
CA GLY A 173 -0.27 -3.00 19.47
C GLY A 173 -0.17 -2.46 18.04
N VAL A 174 0.52 -3.16 17.13
CA VAL A 174 0.69 -2.75 15.74
C VAL A 174 -0.17 -3.64 14.84
N TYR A 175 -1.00 -3.00 14.01
CA TYR A 175 -1.85 -3.69 13.06
C TYR A 175 -1.17 -3.80 11.69
N ALA A 176 -1.18 -4.99 11.09
CA ALA A 176 -0.79 -5.17 9.70
C ALA A 176 -1.95 -5.76 8.90
N GLY A 177 -2.27 -5.18 7.76
CA GLY A 177 -3.39 -5.61 6.93
C GLY A 177 -3.14 -5.41 5.44
N MET A 178 -4.02 -6.00 4.62
CA MET A 178 -3.95 -5.94 3.17
C MET A 178 -5.33 -5.67 2.56
N VAL A 179 -5.39 -4.79 1.56
CA VAL A 179 -6.55 -4.64 0.68
C VAL A 179 -6.23 -5.30 -0.66
N SER A 180 -6.87 -6.43 -0.94
CA SER A 180 -6.70 -7.21 -2.18
C SER A 180 -7.78 -6.83 -3.20
N ILE A 181 -7.37 -6.23 -4.31
CA ILE A 181 -8.27 -5.64 -5.32
C ILE A 181 -8.37 -6.60 -6.50
N SER A 182 -9.58 -7.14 -6.74
CA SER A 182 -9.86 -8.13 -7.79
C SER A 182 -10.49 -7.48 -9.03
N GLY A 183 -9.86 -6.43 -9.57
CA GLY A 183 -10.34 -5.70 -10.75
C GLY A 183 -9.37 -4.63 -11.22
N VAL A 184 -9.76 -3.94 -12.28
CA VAL A 184 -9.01 -2.80 -12.82
C VAL A 184 -9.47 -1.53 -12.11
N ILE A 185 -8.53 -0.84 -11.47
CA ILE A 185 -8.80 0.42 -10.77
C ILE A 185 -9.05 1.51 -11.82
N GLU A 186 -10.26 2.05 -11.85
CA GLU A 186 -10.69 3.04 -12.84
C GLU A 186 -11.76 3.97 -12.26
N PRO A 187 -11.59 5.29 -12.35
CA PRO A 187 -12.57 6.27 -11.86
C PRO A 187 -13.96 6.07 -12.47
N GLY A 188 -14.99 6.24 -11.65
CA GLY A 188 -16.40 6.15 -12.08
C GLY A 188 -16.89 4.72 -12.32
N THR A 189 -16.10 3.70 -11.98
CA THR A 189 -16.49 2.28 -12.06
C THR A 189 -16.73 1.68 -10.67
N ALA A 190 -17.09 0.40 -10.63
CA ALA A 190 -17.15 -0.34 -9.36
C ALA A 190 -15.78 -0.46 -8.65
N PHE A 191 -14.69 -0.19 -9.37
CA PHE A 191 -13.32 -0.15 -8.86
C PHE A 191 -12.77 1.28 -8.80
N ASP A 192 -13.66 2.24 -8.54
CA ASP A 192 -13.27 3.63 -8.34
C ASP A 192 -12.24 3.75 -7.21
N PRO A 193 -11.11 4.45 -7.41
CA PRO A 193 -10.04 4.55 -6.42
C PRO A 193 -10.52 5.18 -5.10
N ASP A 194 -11.50 6.09 -5.13
CA ASP A 194 -12.03 6.70 -3.91
C ASP A 194 -12.87 5.72 -3.09
N VAL A 195 -13.57 4.79 -3.77
CA VAL A 195 -14.31 3.71 -3.10
C VAL A 195 -13.33 2.72 -2.46
N ILE A 196 -12.28 2.33 -3.18
CA ILE A 196 -11.24 1.42 -2.67
C ILE A 196 -10.49 2.06 -1.50
N ALA A 197 -10.19 3.34 -1.56
CA ALA A 197 -9.46 4.05 -0.50
C ALA A 197 -10.18 4.01 0.86
N ARG A 198 -11.52 3.97 0.86
CA ARG A 198 -12.33 3.83 2.08
C ARG A 198 -12.08 2.52 2.81
N GLU A 199 -11.72 1.45 2.09
CA GLU A 199 -11.41 0.16 2.69
C GLU A 199 -10.18 0.23 3.61
N TYR A 200 -9.16 1.01 3.25
CA TYR A 200 -7.97 1.23 4.09
C TYR A 200 -8.33 1.96 5.38
N VAL A 201 -9.16 2.99 5.28
CA VAL A 201 -9.63 3.77 6.43
C VAL A 201 -10.54 2.91 7.33
N ASP A 202 -11.45 2.15 6.73
CA ASP A 202 -12.35 1.26 7.47
C ASP A 202 -11.57 0.15 8.21
N MET A 203 -10.57 -0.46 7.55
CA MET A 203 -9.67 -1.42 8.19
C MET A 203 -8.82 -0.79 9.29
N PHE A 204 -8.37 0.47 9.11
CA PHE A 204 -7.64 1.21 10.15
C PHE A 204 -8.49 1.40 11.40
N ASP A 205 -9.77 1.75 11.22
CA ASP A 205 -10.70 2.00 12.33
C ASP A 205 -11.12 0.72 13.04
N LYS A 206 -11.45 -0.33 12.28
CA LYS A 206 -12.02 -1.58 12.82
C LYS A 206 -10.99 -2.59 13.25
N ARG A 207 -9.88 -2.73 12.54
CA ARG A 207 -8.81 -3.73 12.79
C ARG A 207 -9.33 -5.16 12.91
N ASP A 208 -10.40 -5.49 12.19
CA ASP A 208 -11.21 -6.70 12.34
C ASP A 208 -10.80 -7.86 11.44
N THR A 209 -9.96 -7.61 10.44
CA THR A 209 -9.49 -8.61 9.47
C THR A 209 -8.10 -8.30 8.96
N VAL A 210 -7.26 -9.32 8.76
CA VAL A 210 -5.93 -9.15 8.18
C VAL A 210 -5.96 -8.88 6.68
N GLU A 211 -7.04 -9.26 6.00
CA GLU A 211 -7.17 -9.05 4.56
C GLU A 211 -8.62 -8.75 4.19
N ARG A 212 -8.79 -7.70 3.39
CA ARG A 212 -10.07 -7.35 2.81
C ARG A 212 -10.02 -7.52 1.30
N PHE A 213 -10.97 -8.31 0.78
CA PHE A 213 -11.12 -8.53 -0.66
C PHE A 213 -12.08 -7.50 -1.24
N PHE A 214 -11.57 -6.65 -2.11
CA PHE A 214 -12.38 -5.70 -2.85
C PHE A 214 -12.70 -6.25 -4.24
N THR A 215 -13.96 -6.61 -4.45
CA THR A 215 -14.45 -7.24 -5.69
C THR A 215 -15.37 -6.32 -6.52
N GLY A 216 -15.49 -5.05 -6.14
CA GLY A 216 -16.42 -4.11 -6.77
C GLY A 216 -17.90 -4.41 -6.49
N ARG A 217 -18.19 -5.38 -5.60
CA ARG A 217 -19.56 -5.71 -5.16
C ARG A 217 -19.76 -5.30 -3.70
N PRO A 218 -20.97 -4.91 -3.30
CA PRO A 218 -21.26 -4.70 -1.87
C PRO A 218 -20.95 -5.97 -1.06
N ALA A 219 -20.44 -5.80 0.16
CA ALA A 219 -20.01 -6.89 1.04
C ALA A 219 -21.10 -7.97 1.33
N GLU A 220 -22.37 -7.64 1.16
CA GLU A 220 -23.50 -8.57 1.35
C GLU A 220 -23.64 -9.64 0.24
N ALA A 221 -22.95 -9.48 -0.89
CA ALA A 221 -23.04 -10.40 -2.05
C ALA A 221 -22.00 -11.55 -2.03
N THR A 222 -21.10 -11.60 -1.03
CA THR A 222 -19.99 -12.56 -0.96
C THR A 222 -20.19 -13.69 0.04
N ARG A 223 -21.45 -14.13 0.32
CA ARG A 223 -21.64 -15.46 0.96
C ARG A 223 -21.36 -16.55 -0.07
N PRO A 224 -20.43 -17.48 0.18
CA PRO A 224 -20.34 -18.67 -0.63
C PRO A 224 -21.67 -19.45 -0.49
N ALA A 225 -22.18 -19.91 -1.60
CA ALA A 225 -23.24 -20.93 -1.56
C ALA A 225 -22.67 -22.19 -0.91
N ASP A 226 -23.43 -22.72 0.02
CA ASP A 226 -23.18 -23.99 0.75
C ASP A 226 -22.88 -25.17 -0.20
#